data_84a054f9e84d17e6228d9699134f2ec6
#
_entry.id   84a054f9e84d17e6228d9699134f2ec6
#
_cell.length_a   1.000
_cell.length_b   1.000
_cell.length_c   1.000
_cell.angle_alpha   90.00
_cell.angle_beta   90.00
_cell.angle_gamma   90.00
#
_symmetry.space_group_name_H-M   'P 1'
#
loop_
_entity.id
_entity.type
_entity.pdbx_description
1 polymer ?
#
loop_
_entity_poly.entity_id
_entity_poly.type
_entity_poly.pdbx_seq_one_letter_code
_entity_poly.pdbx_strand_id
1 'polypeptide(L)'
;AREDGMESLALAFEKASRNEQEHGKLWFERYHGILSKEENLQDAIAGETYESTEMYLNFAKTAKEEGFNDIAILFEHVAKIEEGHKKMFESFLGDKGKEAPKWQCQKCGYIHTESKAPKRCPVCEQYRVGGIN
;
A
#
# COMPACT_ATOMS: atom_id res chain seq x y z
N ALA A 1 -13.32 -14.33 11.90
CA ALA A 1 -12.99 -15.12 13.11
C ALA A 1 -13.17 -14.29 14.39
N ARG A 2 -12.50 -13.12 14.50
CA ARG A 2 -12.62 -12.28 15.71
C ARG A 2 -14.01 -11.70 15.84
N GLU A 3 -14.63 -11.25 14.77
CA GLU A 3 -16.01 -10.74 14.72
C GLU A 3 -17.04 -11.83 15.08
N ASP A 4 -16.69 -13.11 14.86
CA ASP A 4 -17.51 -14.28 15.19
C ASP A 4 -17.20 -14.84 16.59
N GLY A 5 -16.38 -14.15 17.38
CA GLY A 5 -16.00 -14.58 18.74
C GLY A 5 -14.96 -15.72 18.79
N MET A 6 -14.35 -16.07 17.65
CA MET A 6 -13.35 -17.16 17.54
C MET A 6 -11.93 -16.64 17.79
N GLU A 7 -11.65 -16.14 18.99
CA GLU A 7 -10.39 -15.47 19.29
C GLU A 7 -9.14 -16.36 19.08
N SER A 8 -9.18 -17.61 19.51
CA SER A 8 -8.06 -18.55 19.33
C SER A 8 -7.75 -18.79 17.85
N LEU A 9 -8.77 -18.87 17.01
CA LEU A 9 -8.61 -19.00 15.55
C LEU A 9 -8.04 -17.73 14.93
N ALA A 10 -8.51 -16.57 15.37
CA ALA A 10 -7.97 -15.28 14.93
C ALA A 10 -6.47 -15.16 15.22
N LEU A 11 -6.06 -15.51 16.44
CA LEU A 11 -4.64 -15.53 16.85
C LEU A 11 -3.80 -16.54 16.03
N ALA A 12 -4.38 -17.71 15.70
CA ALA A 12 -3.70 -18.69 14.85
C ALA A 12 -3.45 -18.14 13.44
N PHE A 13 -4.44 -17.49 12.82
CA PHE A 13 -4.28 -16.83 11.52
C PHE A 13 -3.25 -15.70 11.56
N GLU A 14 -3.28 -14.85 12.58
CA GLU A 14 -2.30 -13.77 12.74
C GLU A 14 -0.87 -14.32 12.88
N LYS A 15 -0.70 -15.40 13.63
CA LYS A 15 0.61 -16.07 13.78
C LYS A 15 1.08 -16.66 12.45
N ALA A 16 0.21 -17.38 11.74
CA ALA A 16 0.53 -17.93 10.43
C ALA A 16 0.92 -16.83 9.45
N SER A 17 0.16 -15.74 9.37
CA SER A 17 0.46 -14.59 8.50
C SER A 17 1.86 -14.02 8.76
N ARG A 18 2.25 -13.87 10.03
CA ARG A 18 3.61 -13.44 10.36
C ARG A 18 4.68 -14.43 9.93
N ASN A 19 4.42 -15.75 10.07
CA ASN A 19 5.35 -16.78 9.62
C ASN A 19 5.51 -16.74 8.08
N GLU A 20 4.40 -16.58 7.34
CA GLU A 20 4.45 -16.44 5.87
C GLU A 20 5.21 -15.18 5.42
N GLN A 21 5.10 -14.11 6.17
CA GLN A 21 5.92 -12.91 5.90
C GLN A 21 7.42 -13.22 6.06
N GLU A 22 7.83 -13.98 7.07
CA GLU A 22 9.23 -14.39 7.22
C GLU A 22 9.67 -15.36 6.12
N HIS A 23 8.79 -16.27 5.66
CA HIS A 23 9.07 -17.12 4.50
C HIS A 23 9.29 -16.26 3.25
N GLY A 24 8.44 -15.26 3.01
CA GLY A 24 8.61 -14.31 1.91
C GLY A 24 9.97 -13.60 1.95
N LYS A 25 10.40 -13.11 3.13
CA LYS A 25 11.74 -12.50 3.30
C LYS A 25 12.86 -13.46 2.96
N LEU A 26 12.81 -14.71 3.43
CA LEU A 26 13.83 -15.73 3.15
C LEU A 26 14.01 -15.96 1.65
N TRP A 27 12.92 -16.01 0.89
CA TRP A 27 12.95 -16.19 -0.56
C TRP A 27 13.40 -14.92 -1.27
N PHE A 28 12.93 -13.76 -0.85
CA PHE A 28 13.33 -12.47 -1.42
C PHE A 28 14.84 -12.25 -1.28
N GLU A 29 15.41 -12.50 -0.09
CA GLU A 29 16.84 -12.39 0.17
C GLU A 29 17.69 -13.30 -0.74
N ARG A 30 17.17 -14.50 -1.07
CA ARG A 30 17.87 -15.45 -1.95
C ARG A 30 17.72 -15.17 -3.43
N TYR A 31 16.61 -14.59 -3.83
CA TYR A 31 16.31 -14.30 -5.22
C TYR A 31 16.88 -12.95 -5.67
N HIS A 32 16.67 -11.92 -4.89
CA HIS A 32 16.99 -10.53 -5.22
C HIS A 32 18.16 -10.01 -4.38
N GLY A 33 18.23 -10.42 -3.12
CA GLY A 33 19.11 -9.86 -2.10
C GLY A 33 18.54 -8.60 -1.47
N ILE A 34 19.12 -8.23 -0.32
CA ILE A 34 18.88 -6.92 0.27
C ILE A 34 20.01 -6.02 -0.14
N LEU A 35 19.73 -5.05 -0.97
CA LEU A 35 20.66 -4.11 -1.55
C LEU A 35 20.96 -2.94 -0.59
N SER A 36 21.68 -1.93 -1.04
CA SER A 36 21.85 -0.69 -0.29
C SER A 36 20.49 0.01 -0.07
N LYS A 37 20.43 0.91 0.89
CA LYS A 37 19.22 1.70 1.17
C LYS A 37 18.74 2.46 -0.07
N GLU A 38 19.66 3.03 -0.81
CA GLU A 38 19.39 3.79 -2.03
C GLU A 38 18.84 2.91 -3.15
N GLU A 39 19.43 1.74 -3.37
CA GLU A 39 18.97 0.78 -4.38
C GLU A 39 17.59 0.21 -4.02
N ASN A 40 17.38 -0.23 -2.77
CA ASN A 40 16.07 -0.70 -2.32
C ASN A 40 14.98 0.38 -2.46
N LEU A 41 15.33 1.66 -2.24
CA LEU A 41 14.41 2.76 -2.41
C LEU A 41 14.08 3.01 -3.88
N GLN A 42 15.07 2.89 -4.79
CA GLN A 42 14.86 2.99 -6.23
C GLN A 42 13.99 1.85 -6.76
N ASP A 43 14.20 0.64 -6.28
CA ASP A 43 13.37 -0.52 -6.62
C ASP A 43 11.92 -0.34 -6.17
N ALA A 44 11.72 0.15 -4.94
CA ALA A 44 10.38 0.46 -4.44
C ALA A 44 9.70 1.52 -5.33
N ILE A 45 10.39 2.62 -5.67
CA ILE A 45 9.86 3.67 -6.55
C ILE A 45 9.53 3.12 -7.94
N ALA A 46 10.36 2.22 -8.48
CA ALA A 46 10.10 1.59 -9.78
C ALA A 46 8.85 0.69 -9.72
N GLY A 47 8.68 -0.09 -8.67
CA GLY A 47 7.48 -0.91 -8.43
C GLY A 47 6.21 -0.06 -8.38
N GLU A 48 6.17 0.94 -7.48
CA GLU A 48 5.03 1.85 -7.33
C GLU A 48 4.72 2.63 -8.63
N THR A 49 5.77 2.94 -9.41
CA THR A 49 5.59 3.59 -10.71
C THR A 49 4.87 2.66 -11.68
N TYR A 50 5.33 1.41 -11.82
CA TYR A 50 4.69 0.41 -12.67
C TYR A 50 3.23 0.16 -12.25
N GLU A 51 2.99 0.00 -10.94
CA GLU A 51 1.67 -0.25 -10.40
C GLU A 51 0.70 0.91 -10.67
N SER A 52 1.15 2.16 -10.47
CA SER A 52 0.31 3.35 -10.64
C SER A 52 0.09 3.76 -12.09
N THR A 53 1.05 3.52 -12.99
CA THR A 53 0.97 4.03 -14.38
C THR A 53 0.59 2.98 -15.41
N GLU A 54 0.79 1.69 -15.11
CA GLU A 54 0.56 0.60 -16.06
C GLU A 54 -0.37 -0.48 -15.51
N MET A 55 0.02 -1.16 -14.44
CA MET A 55 -0.63 -2.37 -13.97
C MET A 55 -2.09 -2.16 -13.61
N TYR A 56 -2.38 -1.29 -12.66
CA TYR A 56 -3.75 -1.04 -12.21
C TYR A 56 -4.61 -0.34 -13.25
N LEU A 57 -4.03 0.52 -14.08
CA LEU A 57 -4.77 1.17 -15.18
C LEU A 57 -5.16 0.17 -16.28
N ASN A 58 -4.30 -0.80 -16.58
CA ASN A 58 -4.62 -1.89 -17.50
C ASN A 58 -5.70 -2.81 -16.92
N PHE A 59 -5.64 -3.14 -15.62
CA PHE A 59 -6.69 -3.90 -14.94
C PHE A 59 -8.03 -3.16 -14.95
N ALA A 60 -8.03 -1.84 -14.69
CA ALA A 60 -9.23 -1.01 -14.76
C ALA A 60 -9.84 -1.02 -16.16
N LYS A 61 -9.01 -0.91 -17.21
CA LYS A 61 -9.45 -0.97 -18.60
C LYS A 61 -10.11 -2.31 -18.90
N THR A 62 -9.45 -3.42 -18.58
CA THR A 62 -9.99 -4.77 -18.80
C THR A 62 -11.30 -4.97 -18.06
N ALA A 63 -11.35 -4.61 -16.77
CA ALA A 63 -12.58 -4.72 -15.97
C ALA A 63 -13.74 -3.93 -16.59
N LYS A 64 -13.47 -2.74 -17.13
CA LYS A 64 -14.47 -1.92 -17.81
C LYS A 64 -14.95 -2.56 -19.13
N GLU A 65 -14.03 -3.13 -19.90
CA GLU A 65 -14.37 -3.83 -21.16
C GLU A 65 -15.22 -5.09 -20.90
N GLU A 66 -14.99 -5.76 -19.77
CA GLU A 66 -15.76 -6.92 -19.30
C GLU A 66 -17.07 -6.56 -18.57
N GLY A 67 -17.37 -5.27 -18.38
CA GLY A 67 -18.60 -4.77 -17.75
C GLY A 67 -18.55 -4.65 -16.23
N PHE A 68 -17.40 -4.85 -15.58
CA PHE A 68 -17.20 -4.71 -14.14
C PHE A 68 -16.80 -3.27 -13.77
N ASN A 69 -17.72 -2.33 -13.95
CA ASN A 69 -17.43 -0.90 -13.79
C ASN A 69 -17.04 -0.49 -12.35
N ASP A 70 -17.63 -1.11 -11.35
CA ASP A 70 -17.30 -0.91 -9.94
C ASP A 70 -15.89 -1.40 -9.59
N ILE A 71 -15.47 -2.53 -10.14
CA ILE A 71 -14.12 -3.06 -10.01
C ILE A 71 -13.12 -2.16 -10.76
N ALA A 72 -13.47 -1.67 -11.95
CA ALA A 72 -12.63 -0.74 -12.69
C ALA A 72 -12.33 0.54 -11.87
N ILE A 73 -13.36 1.14 -11.25
CA ILE A 73 -13.21 2.30 -10.37
C ILE A 73 -12.31 1.98 -9.17
N LEU A 74 -12.42 0.78 -8.60
CA LEU A 74 -11.57 0.36 -7.49
C LEU A 74 -10.09 0.25 -7.91
N PHE A 75 -9.79 -0.31 -9.09
CA PHE A 75 -8.43 -0.33 -9.63
C PHE A 75 -7.87 1.07 -9.85
N GLU A 76 -8.66 2.01 -10.40
CA GLU A 76 -8.25 3.40 -10.56
C GLU A 76 -7.96 4.09 -9.21
N HIS A 77 -8.72 3.74 -8.16
CA HIS A 77 -8.45 4.25 -6.81
C HIS A 77 -7.16 3.68 -6.21
N VAL A 78 -6.89 2.39 -6.43
CA VAL A 78 -5.63 1.78 -5.97
C VAL A 78 -4.45 2.41 -6.71
N ALA A 79 -4.51 2.59 -8.03
CA ALA A 79 -3.46 3.29 -8.78
C ALA A 79 -3.07 4.65 -8.16
N LYS A 80 -4.03 5.40 -7.64
CA LYS A 80 -3.77 6.68 -6.93
C LYS A 80 -3.11 6.49 -5.58
N ILE A 81 -3.35 5.36 -4.89
CA ILE A 81 -2.66 5.02 -3.65
C ILE A 81 -1.19 4.77 -3.95
N GLU A 82 -0.89 3.95 -4.97
CA GLU A 82 0.48 3.61 -5.34
C GLU A 82 1.24 4.84 -5.86
N GLU A 83 0.59 5.76 -6.55
CA GLU A 83 1.19 7.08 -6.86
C GLU A 83 1.56 7.86 -5.58
N GLY A 84 0.76 7.76 -4.54
CA GLY A 84 1.05 8.33 -3.22
C GLY A 84 2.27 7.68 -2.56
N HIS A 85 2.36 6.36 -2.59
CA HIS A 85 3.50 5.60 -2.07
C HIS A 85 4.79 5.96 -2.83
N LYS A 86 4.74 6.01 -4.17
CA LYS A 86 5.85 6.49 -5.00
C LYS A 86 6.37 7.85 -4.53
N LYS A 87 5.50 8.85 -4.42
CA LYS A 87 5.87 10.21 -3.97
C LYS A 87 6.48 10.21 -2.58
N MET A 88 5.96 9.36 -1.69
CA MET A 88 6.52 9.16 -0.36
C MET A 88 7.95 8.62 -0.45
N PHE A 89 8.20 7.55 -1.19
CA PHE A 89 9.54 6.99 -1.35
C PHE A 89 10.50 7.97 -2.04
N GLU A 90 10.08 8.65 -3.10
CA GLU A 90 10.87 9.71 -3.76
C GLU A 90 11.29 10.81 -2.78
N SER A 91 10.48 11.10 -1.75
CA SER A 91 10.82 12.11 -0.75
C SER A 91 12.01 11.74 0.13
N PHE A 92 12.36 10.46 0.21
CA PHE A 92 13.52 9.95 0.95
C PHE A 92 14.79 9.82 0.09
N LEU A 93 14.72 10.03 -1.23
CA LEU A 93 15.90 10.12 -2.07
C LEU A 93 16.66 11.40 -1.79
N GLY A 94 17.92 11.26 -1.34
CA GLY A 94 18.81 12.36 -0.97
C GLY A 94 18.70 12.76 0.49
N ASP A 95 19.71 13.51 1.01
CA ASP A 95 19.90 13.87 2.42
C ASP A 95 18.84 14.84 3.01
N LYS A 96 17.80 15.12 2.27
CA LYS A 96 16.71 15.94 2.77
C LYS A 96 15.66 15.01 3.39
N GLY A 97 15.86 14.65 4.65
CA GLY A 97 14.82 14.04 5.47
C GLY A 97 13.56 14.89 5.41
N LYS A 98 12.68 14.62 4.46
CA LYS A 98 11.39 15.28 4.40
C LYS A 98 10.49 14.66 5.44
N GLU A 99 9.65 15.49 6.02
CA GLU A 99 8.65 15.04 6.99
C GLU A 99 7.81 13.90 6.39
N ALA A 100 7.66 12.83 7.15
CA ALA A 100 6.71 11.78 6.82
C ALA A 100 5.32 12.38 6.57
N PRO A 101 4.50 11.82 5.68
CA PRO A 101 3.15 12.30 5.43
C PRO A 101 2.37 12.37 6.75
N LYS A 102 1.64 13.46 6.99
CA LYS A 102 0.96 13.71 8.29
C LYS A 102 -0.15 12.72 8.57
N TRP A 103 -0.79 12.21 7.53
CA TRP A 103 -1.97 11.36 7.64
C TRP A 103 -1.92 10.21 6.64
N GLN A 104 -2.19 9.00 7.12
CA GLN A 104 -2.30 7.82 6.27
C GLN A 104 -3.51 6.99 6.70
N CYS A 105 -4.23 6.44 5.73
CA CYS A 105 -5.27 5.47 6.02
C CYS A 105 -4.66 4.16 6.51
N GLN A 106 -4.96 3.76 7.73
CA GLN A 106 -4.44 2.53 8.34
C GLN A 106 -4.96 1.24 7.68
N LYS A 107 -5.97 1.34 6.80
CA LYS A 107 -6.52 0.19 6.10
C LYS A 107 -5.94 0.02 4.71
N CYS A 108 -5.93 1.09 3.88
CA CYS A 108 -5.57 1.00 2.46
C CYS A 108 -4.28 1.75 2.09
N GLY A 109 -3.60 2.38 3.07
CA GLY A 109 -2.36 3.10 2.81
C GLY A 109 -2.52 4.49 2.16
N TYR A 110 -3.74 4.91 1.76
CA TYR A 110 -3.96 6.22 1.15
C TYR A 110 -3.33 7.34 1.98
N ILE A 111 -2.48 8.15 1.33
CA ILE A 111 -1.80 9.30 1.95
C ILE A 111 -2.61 10.57 1.70
N HIS A 112 -2.91 11.28 2.78
CA HIS A 112 -3.61 12.56 2.74
C HIS A 112 -2.64 13.70 3.02
N THR A 113 -2.60 14.68 2.13
CA THR A 113 -1.61 15.76 2.15
C THR A 113 -2.11 17.07 2.78
N GLU A 114 -3.41 17.18 3.04
CA GLU A 114 -3.98 18.39 3.63
C GLU A 114 -3.72 18.49 5.14
N SER A 115 -3.95 19.68 5.69
CA SER A 115 -3.64 19.99 7.09
C SER A 115 -4.50 19.25 8.13
N LYS A 116 -5.67 18.73 7.72
CA LYS A 116 -6.61 18.01 8.61
C LYS A 116 -6.94 16.64 8.02
N ALA A 117 -6.86 15.60 8.86
CA ALA A 117 -7.30 14.27 8.48
C ALA A 117 -8.78 14.27 8.06
N PRO A 118 -9.14 13.60 6.96
CA PRO A 118 -10.53 13.41 6.59
C PRO A 118 -11.20 12.48 7.61
N LYS A 119 -12.48 12.70 7.88
CA LYS A 119 -13.25 11.83 8.79
C LYS A 119 -13.37 10.40 8.27
N ARG A 120 -13.39 10.24 6.94
CA ARG A 120 -13.38 8.95 6.25
C ARG A 120 -12.32 8.98 5.15
N CYS A 121 -11.69 7.85 4.92
CA CYS A 121 -10.78 7.70 3.79
C CYS A 121 -11.58 7.85 2.48
N PRO A 122 -11.17 8.73 1.56
CA PRO A 122 -11.88 8.93 0.29
C PRO A 122 -11.77 7.75 -0.66
N VAL A 123 -10.88 6.79 -0.37
CA VAL A 123 -10.64 5.61 -1.20
C VAL A 123 -11.40 4.39 -0.69
N CYS A 124 -11.23 4.03 0.58
CA CYS A 124 -11.84 2.81 1.14
C CYS A 124 -13.00 3.09 2.11
N GLU A 125 -13.40 4.35 2.27
CA GLU A 125 -14.51 4.84 3.11
C GLU A 125 -14.43 4.49 4.60
N GLN A 126 -13.30 3.94 5.06
CA GLN A 126 -13.10 3.59 6.47
C GLN A 126 -12.76 4.80 7.32
N TYR A 127 -13.15 4.76 8.62
CA TYR A 127 -12.94 5.85 9.58
C TYR A 127 -11.51 5.96 10.14
N ARG A 128 -10.57 5.11 9.72
CA ARG A 128 -9.23 5.05 10.31
C ARG A 128 -8.20 5.78 9.45
N VAL A 129 -8.27 7.10 9.44
CA VAL A 129 -7.16 7.93 8.97
C VAL A 129 -6.44 8.44 10.22
N GLY A 130 -5.24 7.93 10.46
CA GLY A 130 -4.40 8.26 11.61
C GLY A 130 -3.23 9.16 11.23
N GLY A 131 -2.73 9.92 12.19
CA GLY A 131 -1.43 10.58 12.06
C GLY A 131 -0.32 9.53 11.96
N ILE A 132 0.66 9.79 11.12
CA ILE A 132 1.91 9.03 11.10
C ILE A 132 2.86 9.80 12.02
N ASN A 133 3.15 9.23 13.19
CA ASN A 133 4.21 9.69 14.09
C ASN A 133 5.47 8.90 13.83
#